data_0e2b7c3195b99497146e7f26dacfb8e4
#
_entry.id   0e2b7c3195b99497146e7f26dacfb8e4
#
_cell.length_a   1.000
_cell.length_b   1.000
_cell.length_c   1.000
_cell.angle_alpha   90.00
_cell.angle_beta   90.00
_cell.angle_gamma   90.00
#
_symmetry.space_group_name_H-M   'P 1'
#
loop_
_entity.id
_entity.type
_entity.pdbx_description
1 polymer ?
#
loop_
_entity_poly.entity_id
_entity_poly.type
_entity_poly.pdbx_seq_one_letter_code
_entity_poly.pdbx_strand_id
1 'polypeptide(L)' 'MTTAVITQKLDARGLNCPMPIVKTAIAIKALASGELLEVLATDPGAVKDFAAWSKSTGHPIVEQSTDEGVYRFVIEKK' A
#
# COMPACT_ATOMS: atom_id res chain seq x y z
N MET A 1 22.10 -6.42 3.40
CA MET A 1 20.83 -6.28 2.69
C MET A 1 19.67 -6.53 3.62
N THR A 2 18.73 -5.64 3.63
CA THR A 2 17.56 -5.80 4.47
C THR A 2 16.48 -6.56 3.74
N THR A 3 15.97 -7.61 4.36
CA THR A 3 14.84 -8.33 3.82
C THR A 3 13.59 -7.86 4.55
N ALA A 4 12.69 -7.21 3.83
CA ALA A 4 11.43 -6.79 4.42
C ALA A 4 10.52 -7.99 4.55
N VAL A 5 10.01 -8.21 5.76
CA VAL A 5 9.05 -9.28 6.00
C VAL A 5 7.65 -8.69 5.84
N ILE A 6 6.94 -9.13 4.81
CA ILE A 6 5.58 -8.67 4.56
C ILE A 6 4.64 -9.39 5.52
N THR A 7 3.98 -8.61 6.38
CA THR A 7 3.07 -9.17 7.38
C THR A 7 1.75 -9.57 6.75
N GLN A 8 1.23 -8.74 5.83
CA GLN A 8 -0.04 -9.00 5.17
C GLN A 8 0.00 -8.49 3.74
N LYS A 9 -0.71 -9.15 2.85
CA LYS A 9 -0.83 -8.76 1.45
C LYS A 9 -2.27 -8.42 1.13
N LEU A 10 -2.47 -7.32 0.39
CA LEU A 10 -3.78 -6.86 -0.05
C LEU A 10 -3.80 -6.78 -1.56
N ASP A 11 -4.71 -7.51 -2.18
CA ASP A 11 -4.90 -7.45 -3.62
C ASP A 11 -6.04 -6.50 -3.95
N ALA A 12 -5.67 -5.31 -4.42
CA ALA A 12 -6.63 -4.28 -4.83
C ALA A 12 -6.65 -4.10 -6.34
N ARG A 13 -6.15 -5.09 -7.08
CA ARG A 13 -6.18 -5.04 -8.55
C ARG A 13 -7.61 -5.05 -9.05
N GLY A 14 -7.86 -4.29 -10.12
CA GLY A 14 -9.20 -4.19 -10.70
C GLY A 14 -10.12 -3.22 -9.99
N LEU A 15 -9.70 -2.65 -8.86
CA LEU A 15 -10.51 -1.68 -8.13
C LEU A 15 -10.16 -0.26 -8.58
N ASN A 16 -11.18 0.58 -8.64
CA ASN A 16 -11.03 1.98 -9.01
C ASN A 16 -10.94 2.87 -7.78
N CYS A 17 -10.27 4.02 -7.93
CA CYS A 17 -10.20 5.04 -6.90
C CYS A 17 -11.62 5.40 -6.42
N PRO A 18 -11.85 5.50 -5.10
CA PRO A 18 -10.87 5.47 -4.01
C PRO A 18 -10.73 4.09 -3.33
N MET A 19 -11.25 3.02 -3.91
CA MET A 19 -11.33 1.72 -3.25
C MET A 19 -9.98 1.14 -2.82
N PRO A 20 -8.89 1.26 -3.62
CA PRO A 20 -7.58 0.76 -3.15
C PRO A 20 -7.16 1.42 -1.82
N ILE A 21 -7.37 2.71 -1.70
CA ILE A 21 -7.04 3.46 -0.48
C ILE A 21 -7.94 3.04 0.68
N VAL A 22 -9.24 2.90 0.42
CA VAL A 22 -10.19 2.51 1.46
C VAL A 22 -9.84 1.14 2.03
N LYS A 23 -9.56 0.18 1.16
CA LYS A 23 -9.20 -1.17 1.59
C LYS A 23 -7.86 -1.20 2.32
N THR A 24 -6.90 -0.39 1.88
CA THR A 24 -5.61 -0.26 2.55
C THR A 24 -5.77 0.32 3.95
N ALA A 25 -6.58 1.36 4.09
CA ALA A 25 -6.83 1.97 5.39
C ALA A 25 -7.44 0.99 6.38
N ILE A 26 -8.34 0.14 5.91
CA ILE A 26 -8.94 -0.90 6.75
C ILE A 26 -7.91 -1.96 7.12
N ALA A 27 -7.17 -2.46 6.14
CA ALA A 27 -6.21 -3.53 6.36
C ALA A 27 -5.07 -3.13 7.30
N ILE A 28 -4.59 -1.89 7.18
CA ILE A 28 -3.45 -1.45 7.98
C ILE A 28 -3.80 -1.31 9.47
N LYS A 29 -5.07 -1.13 9.78
CA LYS A 29 -5.49 -1.04 11.18
C LYS A 29 -5.29 -2.34 11.94
N ALA A 30 -5.27 -3.46 11.23
CA ALA A 30 -5.06 -4.77 11.84
C ALA A 30 -3.59 -5.06 12.14
N LEU A 31 -2.68 -4.23 11.67
CA LEU A 31 -1.24 -4.43 11.84
C LEU A 31 -0.74 -3.71 13.09
N ALA A 32 0.34 -4.26 13.66
CA ALA A 32 1.06 -3.60 14.73
C ALA A 32 2.09 -2.63 14.16
N SER A 33 2.52 -1.67 14.96
CA SER A 33 3.55 -0.71 14.55
C SER A 33 4.79 -1.43 14.03
N GLY A 34 5.28 -0.99 12.89
CA GLY A 34 6.47 -1.57 12.25
C GLY A 34 6.17 -2.72 11.32
N GLU A 35 4.96 -3.25 11.33
CA GLU A 35 4.60 -4.31 10.39
C GLU A 35 4.34 -3.76 8.99
N LEU A 36 4.50 -4.61 7.99
CA LEU A 36 4.44 -4.20 6.59
C LEU A 36 3.23 -4.78 5.88
N LEU A 37 2.57 -3.92 5.10
CA LEU A 37 1.45 -4.30 4.25
C LEU A 37 1.85 -4.13 2.78
N GLU A 38 1.73 -5.21 2.01
CA GLU A 38 1.92 -5.13 0.56
C GLU A 38 0.57 -4.91 -0.11
N VAL A 39 0.49 -3.91 -0.97
CA VAL A 39 -0.74 -3.61 -1.71
C VAL A 39 -0.44 -3.65 -3.20
N LEU A 40 -1.29 -4.34 -3.94
CA LEU A 40 -1.26 -4.36 -5.40
C LEU A 40 -2.46 -3.59 -5.93
N ALA A 41 -2.23 -2.71 -6.89
CA ALA A 41 -3.30 -1.91 -7.48
C ALA A 41 -3.03 -1.73 -8.98
N THR A 42 -4.10 -1.51 -9.74
CA THR A 42 -4.00 -1.29 -11.18
C THR A 42 -4.58 0.05 -11.61
N ASP A 43 -5.23 0.77 -10.70
CA ASP A 43 -5.79 2.08 -11.03
C ASP A 43 -4.68 3.08 -11.33
N PRO A 44 -4.74 3.81 -12.46
CA PRO A 44 -3.69 4.77 -12.83
C PRO A 44 -3.47 5.88 -11.80
N GLY A 45 -4.48 6.21 -11.00
CA GLY A 45 -4.37 7.22 -9.96
C GLY A 45 -3.75 6.72 -8.66
N ALA A 46 -3.45 5.42 -8.57
CA ALA A 46 -2.99 4.83 -7.31
C ALA A 46 -1.70 5.45 -6.79
N VAL A 47 -0.74 5.75 -7.68
CA VAL A 47 0.55 6.31 -7.25
C VAL A 47 0.36 7.62 -6.51
N LYS A 48 -0.45 8.53 -7.07
CA LYS A 48 -0.72 9.82 -6.43
C LYS A 48 -1.53 9.65 -5.15
N ASP A 49 -2.54 8.77 -5.21
CA ASP A 49 -3.43 8.55 -4.07
C ASP A 49 -2.68 7.97 -2.89
N PHE A 50 -1.83 6.98 -3.13
CA PHE A 50 -1.04 6.37 -2.05
C PHE A 50 0.00 7.34 -1.50
N ALA A 51 0.62 8.16 -2.35
CA ALA A 51 1.57 9.17 -1.87
C ALA A 51 0.88 10.16 -0.94
N ALA A 52 -0.29 10.65 -1.33
CA ALA A 52 -1.05 11.59 -0.51
C ALA A 52 -1.53 10.95 0.79
N TRP A 53 -2.03 9.72 0.71
CA TRP A 53 -2.51 8.99 1.87
C TRP A 53 -1.37 8.72 2.86
N SER A 54 -0.22 8.31 2.35
CA SER A 54 0.96 8.07 3.19
C SER A 54 1.37 9.31 3.95
N LYS A 55 1.40 10.44 3.26
CA LYS A 55 1.76 11.72 3.87
C LYS A 55 0.75 12.15 4.92
N SER A 56 -0.54 11.96 4.62
CA SER A 56 -1.62 12.37 5.50
C SER A 56 -1.69 11.53 6.78
N THR A 57 -1.45 10.23 6.66
CA THR A 57 -1.59 9.30 7.79
C THR A 57 -0.29 9.06 8.54
N GLY A 58 0.85 9.35 7.92
CA GLY A 58 2.15 9.07 8.50
C GLY A 58 2.65 7.65 8.30
N HIS A 59 1.89 6.78 7.62
CA HIS A 59 2.36 5.44 7.29
C HIS A 59 3.29 5.51 6.08
N PRO A 60 4.61 5.30 6.23
CA PRO A 60 5.51 5.48 5.11
C PRO A 60 5.40 4.36 4.07
N ILE A 61 5.54 4.71 2.81
CA ILE A 61 5.70 3.76 1.73
C ILE A 61 7.18 3.44 1.66
N VAL A 62 7.56 2.26 2.11
CA VAL A 62 8.98 1.89 2.21
C VAL A 62 9.50 1.24 0.93
N GLU A 63 8.60 0.79 0.06
CA GLU A 63 8.98 0.20 -1.22
C GLU A 63 7.85 0.42 -2.21
N GLN A 64 8.22 0.69 -3.46
CA GLN A 64 7.24 0.94 -4.51
C GLN A 64 7.81 0.48 -5.84
N SER A 65 6.99 -0.21 -6.63
CA SER A 65 7.40 -0.65 -7.95
C SER A 65 6.20 -0.74 -8.88
N THR A 66 6.46 -0.82 -10.16
CA THR A 66 5.44 -0.97 -11.19
C THR A 66 5.90 -2.05 -12.16
N ASP A 67 5.02 -2.98 -12.48
CA ASP A 67 5.31 -4.06 -13.41
C ASP A 67 4.06 -4.43 -14.17
N GLU A 68 4.10 -4.28 -15.49
CA GLU A 68 3.00 -4.63 -16.40
C GLU A 68 1.65 -4.06 -15.96
N GLY A 69 1.64 -2.77 -15.60
CA GLY A 69 0.42 -2.09 -15.21
C GLY A 69 -0.05 -2.37 -13.79
N VAL A 70 0.72 -3.14 -13.02
CA VAL A 70 0.42 -3.39 -11.63
C VAL A 70 1.37 -2.55 -10.76
N TYR A 71 0.79 -1.72 -9.90
CA TYR A 71 1.54 -0.93 -8.95
C TYR A 71 1.62 -1.68 -7.63
N ARG A 72 2.83 -1.82 -7.11
CA ARG A 72 3.06 -2.50 -5.84
C ARG A 72 3.58 -1.49 -4.81
N PHE A 73 2.94 -1.46 -3.67
CA PHE A 73 3.34 -0.60 -2.56
C PHE A 73 3.57 -1.45 -1.33
N VAL A 74 4.67 -1.21 -0.63
CA VAL A 74 4.90 -1.80 0.69
C VAL A 74 4.85 -0.67 1.70
N ILE A 75 3.91 -0.75 2.61
CA ILE A 75 3.58 0.33 3.55
C ILE A 75 3.85 -0.15 4.96
N GLU A 76 4.57 0.67 5.73
CA GLU A 76 4.86 0.37 7.12
C GLU A 76 3.77 0.94 8.03
N LYS A 77 3.27 0.13 8.95
CA LYS A 77 2.33 0.60 9.96
C LYS A 77 3.07 1.46 10.97
N LYS A 78 2.61 2.66 11.13
CA LYS A 78 3.24 3.63 12.04
C LYS A 78 2.80 3.45 13.48
#